data_5af7ebc00fa346fbe5c895de77dd95c1
#
_entry.id   5af7ebc00fa346fbe5c895de77dd95c1
#
_cell.length_a   1.000
_cell.length_b   1.000
_cell.length_c   1.000
_cell.angle_alpha   90.00
_cell.angle_beta   90.00
_cell.angle_gamma   90.00
#
_symmetry.space_group_name_H-M   'P 1'
#
loop_
_entity.id
_entity.type
_entity.pdbx_description
1 polymer ?
#
loop_
_entity_poly.entity_id
_entity_poly.type
_entity_poly.pdbx_seq_one_letter_code
_entity_poly.pdbx_strand_id
1 'polypeptide(L)'
;MKKVKKIFVRENDSVVRLSINGEAIETTNEHPFYVEGHGWTNASDLKVGDKVRQEDGTTGIVEKAKHVALDNPVTVYNFEVEDFHTYYVSEQKVLVHNTCAMTVKNTQVAKASNATVQESEQVVVRLKYKKGWSEEQRAQADAKVAALNGSNTVVTNVSGTKRKNVRNLYKKIHGDNSIPANHDIDHIIDRQLGGTDDISNLAPLDRSVNRSLGAQIKNQIKGYEEGTVIDKFIIE
;
A
#
# COMPACT_ATOMS: atom_id res chain seq x y z
N MET A 1 -22.81 -3.00 5.24
CA MET A 1 -22.56 -2.02 4.18
C MET A 1 -21.88 -0.83 4.84
N LYS A 2 -20.74 -0.36 4.34
CA LYS A 2 -19.99 0.77 4.91
C LYS A 2 -20.29 2.05 4.14
N LYS A 3 -20.19 3.20 4.80
CA LYS A 3 -20.51 4.49 4.18
C LYS A 3 -19.31 5.06 3.46
N VAL A 4 -19.54 5.67 2.30
CA VAL A 4 -18.55 6.53 1.64
C VAL A 4 -18.47 7.82 2.45
N LYS A 5 -17.29 8.11 3.00
CA LYS A 5 -17.04 9.34 3.80
C LYS A 5 -16.72 10.53 2.92
N LYS A 6 -15.98 10.29 1.85
CA LYS A 6 -15.51 11.35 0.95
C LYS A 6 -15.37 10.85 -0.48
N ILE A 7 -15.67 11.71 -1.42
CA ILE A 7 -15.44 11.49 -2.85
C ILE A 7 -14.35 12.47 -3.26
N PHE A 8 -13.29 11.96 -3.88
CA PHE A 8 -12.25 12.77 -4.49
C PHE A 8 -12.49 12.78 -5.99
N VAL A 9 -12.46 13.96 -6.57
CA VAL A 9 -12.67 14.18 -8.00
C VAL A 9 -11.41 14.79 -8.57
N ARG A 10 -10.88 14.21 -9.65
CA ARG A 10 -9.67 14.69 -10.33
C ARG A 10 -9.85 14.57 -11.84
N GLU A 11 -9.09 15.37 -12.57
CA GLU A 11 -8.90 15.20 -14.01
C GLU A 11 -7.58 14.50 -14.27
N ASN A 12 -7.63 13.48 -15.13
CA ASN A 12 -6.46 12.72 -15.57
C ASN A 12 -6.36 12.75 -17.09
N ASP A 13 -5.15 12.95 -17.58
CA ASP A 13 -4.79 12.94 -19.00
C ASP A 13 -4.36 11.57 -19.52
N SER A 14 -4.32 10.60 -18.62
CA SER A 14 -3.93 9.21 -18.95
C SER A 14 -4.65 8.20 -18.06
N VAL A 15 -4.88 7.02 -18.60
CA VAL A 15 -5.51 5.88 -17.91
C VAL A 15 -4.81 4.58 -18.26
N VAL A 16 -5.01 3.57 -17.42
CA VAL A 16 -4.67 2.18 -17.71
C VAL A 16 -5.95 1.43 -18.04
N ARG A 17 -5.97 0.77 -19.21
CA ARG A 17 -7.03 -0.16 -19.60
C ARG A 17 -6.58 -1.57 -19.34
N LEU A 18 -7.28 -2.24 -18.44
CA LEU A 18 -7.04 -3.62 -18.05
C LEU A 18 -8.11 -4.52 -18.64
N SER A 19 -7.78 -5.79 -18.89
CA SER A 19 -8.75 -6.87 -19.03
C SER A 19 -8.43 -7.90 -17.96
N ILE A 20 -9.41 -8.21 -17.12
CA ILE A 20 -9.28 -9.18 -16.03
C ILE A 20 -10.42 -10.18 -16.16
N ASN A 21 -10.10 -11.45 -16.43
CA ASN A 21 -11.08 -12.51 -16.70
C ASN A 21 -12.15 -12.09 -17.74
N GLY A 22 -11.73 -11.44 -18.83
CA GLY A 22 -12.61 -10.97 -19.91
C GLY A 22 -13.33 -9.64 -19.63
N GLU A 23 -13.29 -9.12 -18.42
CA GLU A 23 -13.89 -7.83 -18.08
C GLU A 23 -12.92 -6.68 -18.29
N ALA A 24 -13.39 -5.60 -18.91
CA ALA A 24 -12.61 -4.39 -19.13
C ALA A 24 -12.74 -3.44 -17.93
N ILE A 25 -11.60 -3.03 -17.38
CA ILE A 25 -11.51 -2.06 -16.28
C ILE A 25 -10.65 -0.89 -16.76
N GLU A 26 -11.16 0.34 -16.61
CA GLU A 26 -10.38 1.56 -16.86
C GLU A 26 -10.10 2.24 -15.51
N THR A 27 -8.83 2.57 -15.27
CA THR A 27 -8.38 3.11 -13.99
C THR A 27 -7.23 4.09 -14.17
N THR A 28 -6.87 4.81 -13.10
CA THR A 28 -5.70 5.69 -13.09
C THR A 28 -4.41 4.88 -12.92
N ASN A 29 -3.28 5.45 -13.34
CA ASN A 29 -1.97 4.80 -13.29
C ASN A 29 -1.58 4.33 -11.88
N GLU A 30 -1.85 5.14 -10.88
CA GLU A 30 -1.47 4.91 -9.48
C GLU A 30 -2.51 4.12 -8.67
N HIS A 31 -3.60 3.65 -9.29
CA HIS A 31 -4.62 2.90 -8.56
C HIS A 31 -4.12 1.50 -8.19
N PRO A 32 -4.03 1.14 -6.89
CA PRO A 32 -3.40 -0.12 -6.50
C PRO A 32 -4.39 -1.29 -6.55
N PHE A 33 -3.94 -2.37 -7.14
CA PHE A 33 -4.57 -3.69 -7.16
C PHE A 33 -3.80 -4.66 -6.27
N TYR A 34 -4.47 -5.57 -5.60
CA TYR A 34 -3.77 -6.60 -4.85
C TYR A 34 -3.41 -7.78 -5.74
N VAL A 35 -2.12 -7.97 -5.98
CA VAL A 35 -1.55 -9.05 -6.81
C VAL A 35 -1.01 -10.16 -5.91
N GLU A 36 -1.42 -11.40 -6.15
CA GLU A 36 -0.91 -12.55 -5.40
C GLU A 36 0.60 -12.71 -5.58
N GLY A 37 1.29 -12.84 -4.44
CA GLY A 37 2.74 -12.96 -4.41
C GLY A 37 3.53 -11.64 -4.54
N HIS A 38 2.86 -10.54 -4.93
CA HIS A 38 3.50 -9.22 -5.08
C HIS A 38 2.89 -8.14 -4.16
N GLY A 39 1.66 -8.37 -3.63
CA GLY A 39 0.96 -7.39 -2.79
C GLY A 39 0.34 -6.25 -3.60
N TRP A 40 0.26 -5.06 -3.01
CA TRP A 40 -0.31 -3.89 -3.66
C TRP A 40 0.58 -3.41 -4.80
N THR A 41 0.03 -3.41 -6.01
CA THR A 41 0.72 -3.09 -7.25
C THR A 41 -0.09 -2.03 -7.99
N ASN A 42 0.52 -0.93 -8.41
CA ASN A 42 -0.18 0.10 -9.18
C ASN A 42 -0.66 -0.46 -10.52
N ALA A 43 -1.79 0.06 -11.01
CA ALA A 43 -2.33 -0.35 -12.30
C ALA A 43 -1.30 -0.20 -13.44
N SER A 44 -0.44 0.82 -13.35
CA SER A 44 0.66 1.05 -14.31
C SER A 44 1.70 -0.08 -14.33
N ASP A 45 1.85 -0.81 -13.24
CA ASP A 45 2.90 -1.82 -13.09
C ASP A 45 2.38 -3.24 -13.32
N LEU A 46 1.06 -3.40 -13.50
CA LEU A 46 0.42 -4.69 -13.78
C LEU A 46 0.87 -5.25 -15.11
N LYS A 47 1.10 -6.56 -15.14
CA LYS A 47 1.53 -7.33 -16.31
C LYS A 47 0.51 -8.39 -16.66
N VAL A 48 0.47 -8.75 -17.93
CA VAL A 48 -0.31 -9.91 -18.37
C VAL A 48 0.18 -11.16 -17.66
N GLY A 49 -0.78 -11.89 -17.08
CA GLY A 49 -0.53 -13.07 -16.26
C GLY A 49 -0.56 -12.82 -14.76
N ASP A 50 -0.53 -11.55 -14.30
CA ASP A 50 -0.68 -11.22 -12.88
C ASP A 50 -2.03 -11.71 -12.35
N LYS A 51 -2.02 -12.21 -11.11
CA LYS A 51 -3.20 -12.73 -10.43
C LYS A 51 -3.68 -11.73 -9.41
N VAL A 52 -4.77 -11.04 -9.69
CA VAL A 52 -5.36 -10.07 -8.77
C VAL A 52 -6.42 -10.73 -7.89
N ARG A 53 -6.46 -10.36 -6.60
CA ARG A 53 -7.38 -10.95 -5.61
C ARG A 53 -8.82 -10.50 -5.84
N GLN A 54 -9.76 -11.43 -5.67
CA GLN A 54 -11.20 -11.19 -5.74
C GLN A 54 -11.87 -11.37 -4.35
N GLU A 55 -13.12 -10.92 -4.22
CA GLU A 55 -13.88 -10.92 -2.94
C GLU A 55 -14.04 -12.30 -2.32
N ASP A 56 -14.24 -13.32 -3.14
CA ASP A 56 -14.43 -14.71 -2.72
C ASP A 56 -13.13 -15.45 -2.39
N GLY A 57 -11.98 -14.74 -2.44
CA GLY A 57 -10.65 -15.30 -2.21
C GLY A 57 -10.04 -15.98 -3.44
N THR A 58 -10.74 -16.00 -4.56
CA THR A 58 -10.19 -16.44 -5.85
C THR A 58 -9.34 -15.35 -6.48
N THR A 59 -8.80 -15.61 -7.66
CA THR A 59 -7.96 -14.65 -8.39
C THR A 59 -8.46 -14.44 -9.81
N GLY A 60 -8.49 -13.18 -10.23
CA GLY A 60 -8.65 -12.80 -11.63
C GLY A 60 -7.29 -12.70 -12.32
N ILE A 61 -7.20 -13.13 -13.57
CA ILE A 61 -5.97 -13.05 -14.36
C ILE A 61 -6.00 -11.77 -15.19
N VAL A 62 -4.92 -10.99 -15.12
CA VAL A 62 -4.71 -9.83 -16.00
C VAL A 62 -4.39 -10.36 -17.41
N GLU A 63 -5.30 -10.18 -18.33
CA GLU A 63 -5.15 -10.62 -19.74
C GLU A 63 -4.59 -9.52 -20.63
N LYS A 64 -4.88 -8.26 -20.28
CA LYS A 64 -4.37 -7.08 -20.98
C LYS A 64 -4.11 -5.97 -19.97
N ALA A 65 -3.01 -5.23 -20.19
CA ALA A 65 -2.67 -4.00 -19.51
C ALA A 65 -2.12 -3.01 -20.54
N LYS A 66 -2.79 -1.89 -20.73
CA LYS A 66 -2.40 -0.89 -21.73
C LYS A 66 -2.52 0.52 -21.16
N HIS A 67 -1.42 1.26 -21.18
CA HIS A 67 -1.43 2.69 -20.91
C HIS A 67 -2.01 3.44 -22.12
N VAL A 68 -2.89 4.38 -21.84
CA VAL A 68 -3.54 5.21 -22.84
C VAL A 68 -3.43 6.67 -22.42
N ALA A 69 -2.71 7.47 -23.21
CA ALA A 69 -2.79 8.91 -23.13
C ALA A 69 -4.11 9.36 -23.77
N LEU A 70 -4.78 10.32 -23.16
CA LEU A 70 -6.07 10.82 -23.60
C LEU A 70 -5.91 12.17 -24.27
N ASP A 71 -6.60 12.38 -25.37
CA ASP A 71 -6.59 13.68 -26.07
C ASP A 71 -7.27 14.78 -25.25
N ASN A 72 -8.22 14.39 -24.40
CA ASN A 72 -8.88 15.27 -23.43
C ASN A 72 -8.85 14.62 -22.05
N PRO A 73 -8.58 15.36 -20.97
CA PRO A 73 -8.65 14.84 -19.62
C PRO A 73 -10.04 14.30 -19.28
N VAL A 74 -10.06 13.19 -18.52
CA VAL A 74 -11.30 12.61 -18.00
C VAL A 74 -11.40 12.84 -16.51
N THR A 75 -12.62 13.07 -16.05
CA THR A 75 -12.89 13.18 -14.63
C THR A 75 -12.92 11.80 -13.99
N VAL A 76 -12.06 11.58 -13.00
CA VAL A 76 -11.99 10.33 -12.24
C VAL A 76 -12.44 10.53 -10.80
N TYR A 77 -13.05 9.50 -10.25
CA TYR A 77 -13.60 9.52 -8.89
C TYR A 77 -12.89 8.47 -8.05
N ASN A 78 -12.50 8.85 -6.84
CA ASN A 78 -12.01 7.92 -5.82
C ASN A 78 -12.83 8.10 -4.53
N PHE A 79 -13.00 7.02 -3.74
CA PHE A 79 -13.88 7.01 -2.58
C PHE A 79 -13.11 6.69 -1.30
N GLU A 80 -13.30 7.49 -0.27
CA GLU A 80 -12.91 7.14 1.08
C GLU A 80 -14.05 6.37 1.74
N VAL A 81 -13.81 5.09 2.05
CA VAL A 81 -14.78 4.21 2.71
C VAL A 81 -14.49 4.19 4.22
N GLU A 82 -15.55 4.25 5.01
CA GLU A 82 -15.47 4.24 6.49
C GLU A 82 -14.77 2.98 7.01
N ASP A 83 -13.72 3.17 7.81
CA ASP A 83 -12.90 2.12 8.45
C ASP A 83 -12.16 1.17 7.48
N PHE A 84 -12.28 1.36 6.16
CA PHE A 84 -11.59 0.54 5.16
C PHE A 84 -10.96 1.41 4.10
N HIS A 85 -9.68 1.14 3.83
CA HIS A 85 -8.97 1.75 2.71
C HIS A 85 -9.00 0.85 1.46
N THR A 86 -9.76 -0.24 1.52
CA THR A 86 -9.91 -1.20 0.42
C THR A 86 -11.37 -1.39 0.07
N TYR A 87 -11.64 -1.63 -1.19
CA TYR A 87 -12.96 -1.97 -1.70
C TYR A 87 -12.84 -2.85 -2.95
N TYR A 88 -13.97 -3.37 -3.38
CA TYR A 88 -14.01 -4.20 -4.56
C TYR A 88 -14.61 -3.42 -5.72
N VAL A 89 -13.98 -3.53 -6.90
CA VAL A 89 -14.43 -2.89 -8.12
C VAL A 89 -14.81 -3.93 -9.17
N SER A 90 -15.64 -3.50 -10.12
CA SER A 90 -16.12 -4.30 -11.25
C SER A 90 -17.03 -5.47 -10.87
N GLU A 91 -17.61 -6.15 -11.84
CA GLU A 91 -18.41 -7.36 -11.63
C GLU A 91 -17.54 -8.52 -11.12
N GLN A 92 -16.26 -8.53 -11.48
CA GLN A 92 -15.27 -9.50 -10.99
C GLN A 92 -14.86 -9.25 -9.54
N LYS A 93 -15.35 -8.18 -8.91
CA LYS A 93 -15.08 -7.83 -7.50
C LYS A 93 -13.59 -7.89 -7.15
N VAL A 94 -12.79 -7.24 -7.95
CA VAL A 94 -11.33 -7.16 -7.77
C VAL A 94 -10.99 -6.24 -6.62
N LEU A 95 -10.10 -6.69 -5.73
CA LEU A 95 -9.66 -5.95 -4.55
C LEU A 95 -8.72 -4.82 -4.94
N VAL A 96 -9.13 -3.60 -4.63
CA VAL A 96 -8.35 -2.37 -4.84
C VAL A 96 -8.18 -1.59 -3.54
N HIS A 97 -7.19 -0.72 -3.51
CA HIS A 97 -6.91 0.13 -2.36
C HIS A 97 -7.29 1.59 -2.65
N ASN A 98 -7.93 2.22 -1.67
CA ASN A 98 -8.14 3.65 -1.71
C ASN A 98 -6.87 4.36 -1.28
N THR A 99 -5.99 4.61 -2.22
CA THR A 99 -4.81 5.45 -1.98
C THR A 99 -5.23 6.90 -2.16
N CYS A 100 -5.48 7.60 -1.06
CA CYS A 100 -5.59 9.04 -1.10
C CYS A 100 -4.19 9.63 -1.27
N ALA A 101 -3.58 9.44 -2.44
CA ALA A 101 -2.36 10.13 -2.81
C ALA A 101 -2.73 11.59 -3.07
N MET A 102 -2.65 12.41 -2.03
CA MET A 102 -2.54 13.83 -2.22
C MET A 102 -1.14 14.15 -2.75
N THR A 103 -0.88 13.86 -4.00
CA THR A 103 0.16 14.59 -4.70
C THR A 103 -0.43 15.94 -5.07
N VAL A 104 -0.36 16.88 -4.15
CA VAL A 104 -0.56 18.28 -4.47
C VAL A 104 0.66 18.69 -5.30
N LYS A 105 0.63 18.42 -6.59
CA LYS A 105 1.42 19.21 -7.53
C LYS A 105 0.73 20.56 -7.61
N ASN A 106 1.17 21.48 -6.77
CA ASN A 106 0.80 22.87 -6.83
C ASN A 106 1.41 23.46 -8.10
N THR A 107 0.73 23.31 -9.24
CA THR A 107 1.07 24.05 -10.45
C THR A 107 0.33 25.38 -10.36
N GLN A 108 0.77 26.24 -9.48
CA GLN A 108 0.52 27.65 -9.65
C GLN A 108 1.48 28.17 -10.71
N VAL A 109 0.93 28.51 -11.85
CA VAL A 109 1.60 29.41 -12.80
C VAL A 109 1.75 30.76 -12.09
N ALA A 110 2.86 30.95 -11.39
CA ALA A 110 3.28 32.24 -10.90
C ALA A 110 4.30 32.82 -11.87
N LYS A 111 3.94 33.95 -12.48
CA LYS A 111 4.87 34.86 -13.14
C LYS A 111 6.02 35.17 -12.18
N ALA A 112 7.22 35.03 -12.71
CA ALA A 112 8.50 35.58 -12.31
C ALA A 112 8.56 36.39 -11.00
N SER A 113 9.22 35.80 -10.02
CA SER A 113 10.17 36.48 -9.14
C SER A 113 11.09 35.42 -8.53
N ASN A 114 12.41 35.68 -8.52
CA ASN A 114 13.49 34.83 -8.01
C ASN A 114 13.21 34.37 -6.59
N ALA A 115 12.76 33.12 -6.43
CA ALA A 115 12.76 32.42 -5.17
C ALA A 115 13.47 31.10 -5.43
N THR A 116 14.57 30.89 -4.71
CA THR A 116 15.32 29.65 -4.63
C THR A 116 14.34 28.50 -4.35
N VAL A 117 14.22 27.56 -5.28
CA VAL A 117 13.51 26.29 -5.07
C VAL A 117 14.33 25.51 -4.05
N GLN A 118 13.88 25.48 -2.80
CA GLN A 118 14.34 24.49 -1.85
C GLN A 118 13.76 23.14 -2.33
N GLU A 119 14.63 22.28 -2.87
CA GLU A 119 14.30 20.86 -3.03
C GLU A 119 13.87 20.35 -1.65
N SER A 120 12.62 19.91 -1.52
CA SER A 120 12.16 19.21 -0.33
C SER A 120 12.98 17.92 -0.22
N GLU A 121 13.79 17.83 0.82
CA GLU A 121 14.64 16.68 1.08
C GLU A 121 13.76 15.44 1.22
N GLN A 122 13.98 14.42 0.36
CA GLN A 122 13.19 13.19 0.38
C GLN A 122 13.43 12.43 1.69
N VAL A 123 12.36 12.01 2.34
CA VAL A 123 12.42 11.22 3.56
C VAL A 123 12.61 9.74 3.21
N VAL A 124 13.84 9.26 3.33
CA VAL A 124 14.21 7.89 3.00
C VAL A 124 14.53 7.09 4.27
N VAL A 125 13.80 6.01 4.51
CA VAL A 125 14.06 5.05 5.60
C VAL A 125 14.99 3.94 5.09
N ARG A 126 16.18 3.82 5.69
CA ARG A 126 17.20 2.85 5.30
C ARG A 126 17.26 1.70 6.31
N LEU A 127 16.84 0.53 5.86
CA LEU A 127 16.80 -0.69 6.65
C LEU A 127 18.01 -1.56 6.34
N LYS A 128 18.36 -2.45 7.25
CA LYS A 128 19.48 -3.38 7.09
C LYS A 128 19.04 -4.80 7.36
N TYR A 129 19.54 -5.73 6.54
CA TYR A 129 19.45 -7.13 6.87
C TYR A 129 20.20 -7.43 8.16
N LYS A 130 19.55 -8.17 9.04
CA LYS A 130 20.24 -8.63 10.24
C LYS A 130 21.27 -9.71 9.90
N LYS A 131 22.45 -9.61 10.42
CA LYS A 131 23.49 -10.63 10.26
C LYS A 131 22.96 -12.03 10.66
N GLY A 132 23.16 -13.00 9.78
CA GLY A 132 22.73 -14.38 10.01
C GLY A 132 21.30 -14.70 9.55
N TRP A 133 20.59 -13.76 8.92
CA TRP A 133 19.33 -14.10 8.28
C TRP A 133 19.53 -15.04 7.10
N SER A 134 18.64 -16.06 6.99
CA SER A 134 18.55 -16.95 5.84
C SER A 134 18.05 -16.19 4.60
N GLU A 135 18.17 -16.82 3.43
CA GLU A 135 17.61 -16.29 2.19
C GLU A 135 16.09 -16.07 2.30
N GLU A 136 15.38 -17.01 2.93
CA GLU A 136 13.94 -16.89 3.17
C GLU A 136 13.59 -15.69 4.06
N GLN A 137 14.35 -15.45 5.12
CA GLN A 137 14.17 -14.28 5.99
C GLN A 137 14.46 -12.97 5.26
N ARG A 138 15.47 -12.95 4.39
CA ARG A 138 15.76 -11.78 3.53
C ARG A 138 14.63 -11.54 2.53
N ALA A 139 14.13 -12.59 1.86
CA ALA A 139 13.00 -12.48 0.96
C ALA A 139 11.73 -11.95 1.66
N GLN A 140 11.48 -12.37 2.89
CA GLN A 140 10.37 -11.81 3.70
C GLN A 140 10.60 -10.33 4.05
N ALA A 141 11.84 -9.94 4.33
CA ALA A 141 12.19 -8.53 4.57
C ALA A 141 12.00 -7.68 3.31
N ASP A 142 12.41 -8.19 2.15
CA ASP A 142 12.21 -7.53 0.85
C ASP A 142 10.74 -7.37 0.52
N ALA A 143 9.93 -8.39 0.75
CA ALA A 143 8.48 -8.34 0.56
C ALA A 143 7.83 -7.28 1.48
N LYS A 144 8.27 -7.18 2.73
CA LYS A 144 7.82 -6.13 3.65
C LYS A 144 8.18 -4.74 3.13
N VAL A 145 9.42 -4.54 2.68
CA VAL A 145 9.88 -3.24 2.12
C VAL A 145 9.13 -2.90 0.84
N ALA A 146 8.87 -3.87 -0.02
CA ALA A 146 8.06 -3.68 -1.22
C ALA A 146 6.62 -3.23 -0.88
N ALA A 147 6.00 -3.86 0.13
CA ALA A 147 4.67 -3.46 0.60
C ALA A 147 4.65 -2.04 1.16
N LEU A 148 5.67 -1.64 1.93
CA LEU A 148 5.81 -0.28 2.45
C LEU A 148 5.98 0.75 1.32
N ASN A 149 6.79 0.45 0.31
CA ASN A 149 6.98 1.31 -0.87
C ASN A 149 5.76 1.37 -1.79
N GLY A 150 4.95 0.31 -1.82
CA GLY A 150 3.68 0.28 -2.55
C GLY A 150 2.52 0.96 -1.82
N SER A 151 2.79 1.60 -0.68
CA SER A 151 1.76 2.21 0.18
C SER A 151 2.15 3.63 0.53
N ASN A 152 1.15 4.49 0.73
CA ASN A 152 1.39 5.83 1.27
C ASN A 152 1.64 5.76 2.78
N THR A 153 2.89 5.67 3.16
CA THR A 153 3.29 5.60 4.55
C THR A 153 3.50 6.99 5.12
N VAL A 154 2.87 7.26 6.24
CA VAL A 154 2.99 8.53 6.97
C VAL A 154 3.35 8.28 8.43
N VAL A 155 4.22 9.09 8.98
CA VAL A 155 4.57 9.00 10.40
C VAL A 155 3.32 9.22 11.24
N THR A 156 2.98 8.24 12.08
CA THR A 156 1.77 8.25 12.90
C THR A 156 2.11 8.02 14.37
N ASN A 157 1.59 8.91 15.22
CA ASN A 157 1.76 8.76 16.64
C ASN A 157 0.82 7.69 17.22
N VAL A 158 1.38 6.57 17.63
CA VAL A 158 0.64 5.45 18.22
C VAL A 158 0.71 5.41 19.75
N SER A 159 1.29 6.45 20.37
CA SER A 159 1.36 6.53 21.84
C SER A 159 -0.04 6.67 22.43
N GLY A 160 -0.32 5.93 23.51
CA GLY A 160 -1.63 5.95 24.18
C GLY A 160 -2.75 5.15 23.50
N THR A 161 -2.54 4.63 22.28
CA THR A 161 -3.54 3.78 21.61
C THR A 161 -3.51 2.36 22.19
N LYS A 162 -4.69 1.81 22.55
CA LYS A 162 -4.79 0.40 22.98
C LYS A 162 -4.37 -0.52 21.84
N ARG A 163 -3.42 -1.40 22.10
CA ARG A 163 -3.08 -2.49 21.17
C ARG A 163 -4.18 -3.53 21.15
N LYS A 164 -4.77 -3.78 20.00
CA LYS A 164 -5.61 -4.97 19.82
C LYS A 164 -4.74 -6.23 19.85
N ASN A 165 -5.29 -7.35 20.33
CA ASN A 165 -4.61 -8.64 20.21
C ASN A 165 -4.79 -9.18 18.80
N VAL A 166 -3.98 -8.65 17.87
CA VAL A 166 -4.04 -9.00 16.43
C VAL A 166 -3.77 -10.50 16.19
N ARG A 167 -2.99 -11.15 17.04
CA ARG A 167 -2.75 -12.60 16.97
C ARG A 167 -4.02 -13.39 17.18
N ASN A 168 -4.80 -13.04 18.21
CA ASN A 168 -6.09 -13.69 18.48
C ASN A 168 -7.12 -13.37 17.39
N LEU A 169 -7.13 -12.13 16.89
CA LEU A 169 -7.99 -11.76 15.77
C LEU A 169 -7.66 -12.60 14.53
N TYR A 170 -6.39 -12.72 14.17
CA TYR A 170 -5.94 -13.50 13.03
C TYR A 170 -6.34 -14.97 13.14
N LYS A 171 -6.08 -15.60 14.30
CA LYS A 171 -6.47 -16.99 14.57
C LYS A 171 -7.98 -17.22 14.50
N LYS A 172 -8.77 -16.28 14.99
CA LYS A 172 -10.24 -16.37 14.95
C LYS A 172 -10.77 -16.45 13.51
N ILE A 173 -10.08 -15.81 12.57
CA ILE A 173 -10.51 -15.71 11.17
C ILE A 173 -9.91 -16.84 10.32
N HIS A 174 -8.62 -17.14 10.52
CA HIS A 174 -7.88 -18.10 9.69
C HIS A 174 -7.67 -19.48 10.34
N GLY A 175 -8.10 -19.66 11.60
CA GLY A 175 -7.92 -20.88 12.35
C GLY A 175 -6.66 -20.89 13.25
N ASP A 176 -6.66 -21.77 14.26
CA ASP A 176 -5.61 -21.80 15.28
C ASP A 176 -4.21 -22.15 14.73
N ASN A 177 -4.15 -22.95 13.68
CA ASN A 177 -2.90 -23.40 13.05
C ASN A 177 -2.40 -22.49 11.91
N SER A 178 -3.04 -21.34 11.70
CA SER A 178 -2.72 -20.41 10.60
C SER A 178 -1.41 -19.64 10.75
N ILE A 179 -0.80 -19.68 11.93
CA ILE A 179 0.44 -18.95 12.21
C ILE A 179 1.60 -19.95 12.29
N PRO A 180 2.54 -19.93 11.34
CA PRO A 180 3.68 -20.85 11.37
C PRO A 180 4.52 -20.69 12.64
N ALA A 181 5.29 -21.74 12.97
CA ALA A 181 6.25 -21.67 14.07
C ALA A 181 7.24 -20.51 13.83
N ASN A 182 7.66 -19.87 14.91
CA ASN A 182 8.58 -18.71 14.87
C ASN A 182 8.08 -17.47 14.13
N HIS A 183 6.77 -17.38 13.80
CA HIS A 183 6.17 -16.19 13.21
C HIS A 183 5.38 -15.38 14.25
N ASP A 184 5.45 -14.06 14.11
CA ASP A 184 4.53 -13.13 14.76
C ASP A 184 3.47 -12.72 13.71
N ILE A 185 2.29 -12.25 14.15
CA ILE A 185 1.37 -11.54 13.26
C ILE A 185 1.85 -10.10 13.21
N ASP A 186 2.27 -9.70 12.03
CA ASP A 186 2.75 -8.37 11.73
C ASP A 186 1.67 -7.54 11.02
N HIS A 187 1.77 -6.23 11.12
CA HIS A 187 1.03 -5.29 10.28
C HIS A 187 1.80 -5.12 8.97
N ILE A 188 1.19 -5.44 7.84
CA ILE A 188 1.80 -5.25 6.50
C ILE A 188 2.31 -3.81 6.37
N ILE A 189 1.48 -2.85 6.74
CA ILE A 189 1.89 -1.46 6.97
C ILE A 189 1.90 -1.22 8.46
N ASP A 190 3.04 -0.85 9.01
CA ASP A 190 3.22 -0.62 10.45
C ASP A 190 2.26 0.46 10.95
N ARG A 191 1.73 0.28 12.16
CA ARG A 191 0.84 1.29 12.79
C ARG A 191 1.50 2.66 12.91
N GLN A 192 2.80 2.70 13.19
CA GLN A 192 3.59 3.93 13.22
C GLN A 192 3.79 4.59 11.84
N LEU A 193 3.35 3.93 10.80
CA LEU A 193 3.37 4.39 9.41
C LEU A 193 1.94 4.52 8.82
N GLY A 194 0.92 4.62 9.66
CA GLY A 194 -0.48 4.78 9.26
C GLY A 194 -1.24 3.48 9.08
N GLY A 195 -0.62 2.32 9.33
CA GLY A 195 -1.29 1.02 9.23
C GLY A 195 -2.37 0.80 10.28
N THR A 196 -3.40 0.02 9.92
CA THR A 196 -4.56 -0.29 10.79
C THR A 196 -4.46 -1.69 11.40
N ASP A 197 -5.29 -1.97 12.41
CA ASP A 197 -5.45 -3.31 13.01
C ASP A 197 -6.45 -4.19 12.22
N ASP A 198 -6.75 -3.86 10.98
CA ASP A 198 -7.66 -4.63 10.13
C ASP A 198 -7.00 -5.92 9.65
N ILE A 199 -7.80 -6.95 9.47
CA ILE A 199 -7.30 -8.28 9.09
C ILE A 199 -6.55 -8.26 7.74
N SER A 200 -6.96 -7.39 6.81
CA SER A 200 -6.30 -7.20 5.51
C SER A 200 -4.89 -6.61 5.62
N ASN A 201 -4.59 -5.95 6.74
CA ASN A 201 -3.26 -5.41 7.05
C ASN A 201 -2.44 -6.33 7.96
N LEU A 202 -2.87 -7.57 8.18
CA LEU A 202 -2.21 -8.52 9.08
C LEU A 202 -1.74 -9.75 8.32
N ALA A 203 -0.48 -10.13 8.53
CA ALA A 203 0.10 -11.33 7.95
C ALA A 203 1.12 -11.98 8.89
N PRO A 204 1.33 -13.30 8.81
CA PRO A 204 2.45 -13.94 9.48
C PRO A 204 3.78 -13.46 8.88
N LEU A 205 4.70 -13.05 9.75
CA LEU A 205 6.06 -12.66 9.38
C LEU A 205 7.04 -13.34 10.35
N ASP A 206 8.20 -13.80 9.86
CA ASP A 206 9.24 -14.36 10.72
C ASP A 206 9.53 -13.41 11.88
N ARG A 207 9.61 -13.94 13.07
CA ARG A 207 9.74 -13.15 14.30
C ARG A 207 11.00 -12.29 14.33
N SER A 208 12.11 -12.80 13.79
CA SER A 208 13.36 -12.05 13.73
C SER A 208 13.27 -10.90 12.73
N VAL A 209 12.62 -11.14 11.59
CA VAL A 209 12.39 -10.12 10.55
C VAL A 209 11.47 -9.02 11.10
N ASN A 210 10.29 -9.39 11.60
CA ASN A 210 9.30 -8.47 12.15
C ASN A 210 9.92 -7.55 13.20
N ARG A 211 10.57 -8.11 14.22
CA ARG A 211 11.11 -7.33 15.33
C ARG A 211 12.28 -6.46 14.93
N SER A 212 13.12 -6.94 14.00
CA SER A 212 14.28 -6.16 13.52
C SER A 212 13.82 -4.95 12.69
N LEU A 213 12.96 -5.16 11.69
CA LEU A 213 12.50 -4.09 10.81
C LEU A 213 11.65 -3.07 11.58
N GLY A 214 10.72 -3.53 12.41
CA GLY A 214 9.89 -2.63 13.23
C GLY A 214 10.71 -1.74 14.16
N ALA A 215 11.79 -2.26 14.76
CA ALA A 215 12.71 -1.47 15.60
C ALA A 215 13.51 -0.45 14.76
N GLN A 216 14.00 -0.85 13.60
CA GLN A 216 14.75 0.03 12.70
C GLN A 216 13.88 1.17 12.19
N ILE A 217 12.66 0.88 11.73
CA ILE A 217 11.68 1.88 11.29
C ILE A 217 11.42 2.86 12.43
N LYS A 218 11.04 2.36 13.62
CA LYS A 218 10.75 3.19 14.79
C LYS A 218 11.89 4.15 15.12
N ASN A 219 13.13 3.69 15.06
CA ASN A 219 14.30 4.50 15.40
C ASN A 219 14.54 5.61 14.36
N GLN A 220 14.32 5.33 13.09
CA GLN A 220 14.58 6.30 12.03
C GLN A 220 13.48 7.35 11.92
N ILE A 221 12.22 6.99 12.19
CA ILE A 221 11.11 7.96 12.11
C ILE A 221 10.93 8.78 13.39
N LYS A 222 11.66 8.49 14.46
CA LYS A 222 11.50 9.12 15.79
C LYS A 222 11.63 10.64 15.79
N GLY A 223 12.34 11.21 14.82
CA GLY A 223 12.57 12.66 14.73
C GLY A 223 11.59 13.41 13.83
N TYR A 224 10.71 12.70 13.14
CA TYR A 224 9.78 13.32 12.21
C TYR A 224 8.45 13.65 12.89
N GLU A 225 7.83 14.73 12.42
CA GLU A 225 6.49 15.14 12.88
C GLU A 225 5.42 14.17 12.38
N GLU A 226 4.31 14.08 13.13
CA GLU A 226 3.13 13.31 12.70
C GLU A 226 2.59 13.85 11.37
N GLY A 227 2.27 12.94 10.45
CA GLY A 227 1.85 13.29 9.09
C GLY A 227 3.00 13.43 8.08
N THR A 228 4.27 13.33 8.52
CA THR A 228 5.41 13.31 7.59
C THR A 228 5.29 12.10 6.67
N VAL A 229 5.30 12.33 5.36
CA VAL A 229 5.30 11.27 4.34
C VAL A 229 6.69 10.65 4.23
N ILE A 230 6.74 9.33 4.20
CA ILE A 230 7.97 8.60 3.89
C ILE A 230 8.01 8.32 2.38
N ASP A 231 8.97 8.90 1.69
CA ASP A 231 9.06 8.80 0.23
C ASP A 231 9.58 7.44 -0.23
N LYS A 232 10.46 6.82 0.57
CA LYS A 232 11.08 5.55 0.18
C LYS A 232 11.62 4.75 1.36
N PHE A 233 11.47 3.42 1.25
CA PHE A 233 12.19 2.44 2.08
C PHE A 233 13.23 1.72 1.23
N ILE A 234 14.43 1.56 1.77
CA ILE A 234 15.53 0.80 1.14
C ILE A 234 16.01 -0.23 2.14
N ILE A 235 16.33 -1.43 1.69
CA ILE A 235 16.96 -2.45 2.52
C ILE A 235 18.28 -2.91 1.89
N GLU A 236 19.32 -3.04 2.70
CA GLU A 236 20.70 -3.37 2.28
C GLU A 236 21.45 -4.22 3.34
#